data_831d747800791e7a13fc8c930656eb59
#
_entry.id   831d747800791e7a13fc8c930656eb59
#
_cell.length_a   1.000
_cell.length_b   1.000
_cell.length_c   1.000
_cell.angle_alpha   90.00
_cell.angle_beta   90.00
_cell.angle_gamma   90.00
#
_symmetry.space_group_name_H-M   'P 1'
#
loop_
_entity.id
_entity.type
_entity.pdbx_description
1 polymer ?
#
loop_
_entity_poly.entity_id
_entity_poly.type
_entity_poly.pdbx_seq_one_letter_code
_entity_poly.pdbx_strand_id
1 'polypeptide(L)'
;LPVKGENGTTITWQSGSPEVITAYGEVTRPKLGNGNESVKLTATISRNGVTAEKVFQATVRTSPAKEDYAGYLFSYFTGEGTPDGEQVYFALSEGNDPLHWKELNGGKPVLTSTMGEKGVRDPFLIRSPEGDKFYMIATDLKINGDWNWDRAQRQGSRSIMVWESSDLLNWIEQSMVEVSPAEAGNT
;
A
#
# COMPACT_ATOMS: atom_id res chain seq x y z
N LEU A 1 -4.21 -18.99 -4.10
CA LEU A 1 -3.46 -19.81 -5.08
C LEU A 1 -4.33 -20.01 -6.33
N PRO A 2 -3.79 -19.89 -7.56
CA PRO A 2 -4.55 -20.04 -8.79
C PRO A 2 -5.02 -21.50 -8.97
N VAL A 3 -6.26 -21.68 -9.38
CA VAL A 3 -6.87 -23.00 -9.64
C VAL A 3 -7.05 -23.26 -11.15
N LYS A 4 -6.82 -22.25 -11.98
CA LYS A 4 -6.87 -22.33 -13.43
C LYS A 4 -5.58 -21.74 -14.00
N GLY A 5 -5.03 -22.37 -15.01
CA GLY A 5 -3.89 -21.88 -15.77
C GLY A 5 -4.27 -21.62 -17.23
N GLU A 6 -3.29 -21.25 -18.03
CA GLU A 6 -3.46 -21.02 -19.48
C GLU A 6 -3.90 -22.30 -20.21
N ASN A 7 -4.50 -22.10 -21.38
CA ASN A 7 -4.88 -23.16 -22.29
C ASN A 7 -5.83 -24.23 -21.70
N GLY A 8 -6.68 -23.86 -20.73
CA GLY A 8 -7.64 -24.77 -20.10
C GLY A 8 -7.04 -25.79 -19.14
N THR A 9 -5.87 -25.51 -18.57
CA THR A 9 -5.27 -26.30 -17.51
C THR A 9 -6.01 -26.06 -16.17
N THR A 10 -6.12 -27.09 -15.33
CA THR A 10 -6.55 -26.99 -13.94
C THR A 10 -5.36 -27.18 -13.00
N ILE A 11 -5.37 -26.49 -11.86
CA ILE A 11 -4.30 -26.54 -10.88
C ILE A 11 -4.93 -26.90 -9.53
N THR A 12 -4.38 -27.93 -8.89
CA THR A 12 -4.70 -28.28 -7.51
C THR A 12 -3.47 -28.11 -6.64
N TRP A 13 -3.65 -27.73 -5.38
CA TRP A 13 -2.54 -27.47 -4.49
C TRP A 13 -2.55 -28.39 -3.29
N GLN A 14 -1.37 -28.77 -2.84
CA GLN A 14 -1.12 -29.45 -1.59
C GLN A 14 -0.09 -28.66 -0.78
N SER A 15 -0.39 -28.46 0.50
CA SER A 15 0.50 -27.80 1.46
C SER A 15 1.17 -28.85 2.34
N GLY A 16 2.47 -28.65 2.60
CA GLY A 16 3.22 -29.43 3.59
C GLY A 16 2.93 -29.04 5.04
N SER A 17 2.37 -27.81 5.24
CA SER A 17 1.96 -27.30 6.56
C SER A 17 0.63 -26.57 6.41
N PRO A 18 -0.50 -27.29 6.30
CA PRO A 18 -1.81 -26.70 6.04
C PRO A 18 -2.32 -25.78 7.15
N GLU A 19 -1.80 -25.91 8.37
CA GLU A 19 -2.05 -25.01 9.50
C GLU A 19 -1.39 -23.62 9.32
N VAL A 20 -0.39 -23.52 8.43
CA VAL A 20 0.34 -22.27 8.11
C VAL A 20 -0.09 -21.70 6.78
N ILE A 21 -0.17 -22.54 5.74
CA ILE A 21 -0.75 -22.17 4.44
C ILE A 21 -1.69 -23.30 4.03
N THR A 22 -2.98 -22.99 3.88
CA THR A 22 -3.95 -23.97 3.37
C THR A 22 -3.76 -24.25 1.87
N ALA A 23 -4.34 -25.33 1.36
CA ALA A 23 -4.37 -25.62 -0.09
C ALA A 23 -5.09 -24.55 -0.91
N TYR A 24 -5.87 -23.68 -0.28
CA TYR A 24 -6.56 -22.55 -0.92
C TYR A 24 -5.73 -21.25 -0.88
N GLY A 25 -4.61 -21.24 -0.15
CA GLY A 25 -3.71 -20.09 -0.02
C GLY A 25 -4.03 -19.17 1.15
N GLU A 26 -4.87 -19.61 2.09
CA GLU A 26 -5.07 -18.89 3.35
C GLU A 26 -3.82 -19.02 4.21
N VAL A 27 -3.34 -17.92 4.76
CA VAL A 27 -2.08 -17.86 5.52
C VAL A 27 -2.36 -17.56 6.98
N THR A 28 -1.86 -18.41 7.87
CA THR A 28 -1.82 -18.18 9.32
C THR A 28 -0.37 -17.94 9.73
N ARG A 29 -0.03 -16.71 10.13
CA ARG A 29 1.34 -16.39 10.56
C ARG A 29 1.70 -17.09 11.87
N PRO A 30 2.92 -17.63 12.01
CA PRO A 30 3.45 -18.07 13.28
C PRO A 30 3.38 -16.94 14.33
N LYS A 31 3.15 -17.30 15.58
CA LYS A 31 3.15 -16.33 16.69
C LYS A 31 4.53 -15.69 16.86
N LEU A 32 4.53 -14.44 17.35
CA LEU A 32 5.76 -13.77 17.73
C LEU A 32 6.64 -14.66 18.61
N GLY A 33 7.91 -14.75 18.27
CA GLY A 33 8.90 -15.58 18.99
C GLY A 33 9.09 -16.99 18.41
N ASN A 34 8.17 -17.48 17.55
CA ASN A 34 8.31 -18.81 16.94
C ASN A 34 9.20 -18.80 15.67
N GLY A 35 9.60 -17.62 15.22
CA GLY A 35 10.36 -17.47 13.97
C GLY A 35 9.50 -17.63 12.70
N ASN A 36 10.16 -17.50 11.55
CA ASN A 36 9.53 -17.70 10.26
C ASN A 36 9.39 -19.20 9.97
N GLU A 37 8.33 -19.57 9.23
CA GLU A 37 8.11 -20.97 8.84
C GLU A 37 8.20 -21.13 7.32
N SER A 38 8.91 -22.19 6.88
CA SER A 38 9.07 -22.53 5.47
C SER A 38 8.09 -23.63 5.10
N VAL A 39 7.19 -23.35 4.19
CA VAL A 39 6.12 -24.26 3.76
C VAL A 39 6.37 -24.73 2.33
N LYS A 40 6.39 -26.04 2.13
CA LYS A 40 6.41 -26.66 0.80
C LYS A 40 5.00 -26.64 0.22
N LEU A 41 4.83 -26.02 -0.95
CA LEU A 41 3.58 -26.06 -1.72
C LEU A 41 3.80 -26.86 -3.00
N THR A 42 2.95 -27.84 -3.26
CA THR A 42 2.99 -28.65 -4.49
C THR A 42 1.76 -28.33 -5.33
N ALA A 43 2.00 -27.83 -6.55
CA ALA A 43 0.97 -27.65 -7.55
C ALA A 43 0.93 -28.85 -8.47
N THR A 44 -0.24 -29.50 -8.60
CA THR A 44 -0.51 -30.51 -9.64
C THR A 44 -1.30 -29.84 -10.75
N ILE A 45 -0.69 -29.75 -11.91
CA ILE A 45 -1.24 -29.11 -13.12
C ILE A 45 -1.76 -30.23 -14.02
N SER A 46 -3.02 -30.16 -14.44
CA SER A 46 -3.64 -31.20 -15.26
C SER A 46 -4.34 -30.63 -16.49
N ARG A 47 -4.24 -31.38 -17.61
CA ARG A 47 -4.95 -31.10 -18.86
C ARG A 47 -5.15 -32.41 -19.63
N ASN A 48 -6.37 -32.69 -20.06
CA ASN A 48 -6.72 -33.84 -20.90
C ASN A 48 -6.14 -35.19 -20.37
N GLY A 49 -6.16 -35.40 -19.05
CA GLY A 49 -5.63 -36.60 -18.40
C GLY A 49 -4.11 -36.65 -18.23
N VAL A 50 -3.37 -35.64 -18.70
CA VAL A 50 -1.94 -35.49 -18.45
C VAL A 50 -1.73 -34.61 -17.24
N THR A 51 -0.82 -35.04 -16.35
CA THR A 51 -0.49 -34.30 -15.12
C THR A 51 0.98 -33.97 -15.04
N ALA A 52 1.32 -32.82 -14.44
CA ALA A 52 2.68 -32.44 -14.07
C ALA A 52 2.67 -31.79 -12.68
N GLU A 53 3.75 -31.95 -11.95
CA GLU A 53 3.89 -31.35 -10.63
C GLU A 53 4.96 -30.26 -10.63
N LYS A 54 4.73 -29.21 -9.85
CA LYS A 54 5.71 -28.16 -9.56
C LYS A 54 5.70 -27.85 -8.06
N VAL A 55 6.89 -27.84 -7.48
CA VAL A 55 7.10 -27.56 -6.06
C VAL A 55 7.57 -26.13 -5.87
N PHE A 56 7.02 -25.45 -4.86
CA PHE A 56 7.40 -24.11 -4.43
C PHE A 56 7.76 -24.15 -2.94
N GLN A 57 8.72 -23.31 -2.55
CA GLN A 57 8.99 -23.01 -1.12
C GLN A 57 8.47 -21.62 -0.81
N ALA A 58 7.57 -21.53 0.15
CA ALA A 58 7.03 -20.27 0.66
C ALA A 58 7.53 -20.05 2.08
N THR A 59 8.00 -18.85 2.38
CA THR A 59 8.35 -18.47 3.76
C THR A 59 7.24 -17.62 4.36
N VAL A 60 6.59 -18.10 5.41
CA VAL A 60 5.62 -17.33 6.19
C VAL A 60 6.35 -16.67 7.35
N ARG A 61 6.36 -15.34 7.34
CA ARG A 61 7.01 -14.57 8.41
C ARG A 61 6.17 -14.61 9.67
N THR A 62 6.84 -14.64 10.82
CA THR A 62 6.20 -14.52 12.13
C THR A 62 5.36 -13.25 12.24
N SER A 63 4.35 -13.27 13.11
CA SER A 63 3.59 -12.06 13.42
C SER A 63 4.53 -11.00 14.01
N PRO A 64 4.37 -9.71 13.64
CA PRO A 64 5.14 -8.63 14.25
C PRO A 64 4.83 -8.53 15.75
N ALA A 65 5.73 -7.91 16.51
CA ALA A 65 5.45 -7.57 17.90
C ALA A 65 4.17 -6.73 17.98
N LYS A 66 3.32 -6.99 18.97
CA LYS A 66 2.21 -6.09 19.27
C LYS A 66 2.84 -4.83 19.88
N GLU A 67 2.69 -3.72 19.19
CA GLU A 67 3.09 -2.42 19.71
C GLU A 67 1.94 -1.82 20.52
N ASP A 68 2.25 -1.24 21.65
CA ASP A 68 1.29 -0.44 22.42
C ASP A 68 1.26 0.97 21.79
N TYR A 69 0.24 1.22 20.99
CA TYR A 69 0.06 2.54 20.36
C TYR A 69 -0.39 3.57 21.38
N ALA A 70 0.28 4.73 21.38
CA ALA A 70 0.03 5.82 22.32
C ALA A 70 -0.91 6.91 21.76
N GLY A 71 -1.28 6.83 20.49
CA GLY A 71 -2.11 7.81 19.82
C GLY A 71 -2.28 7.51 18.33
N TYR A 72 -2.80 8.51 17.61
CA TYR A 72 -3.10 8.42 16.18
C TYR A 72 -2.26 9.44 15.41
N LEU A 73 -1.79 9.04 14.23
CA LEU A 73 -1.26 9.94 13.21
C LEU A 73 -2.32 10.16 12.14
N PHE A 74 -2.65 11.41 11.87
CA PHE A 74 -3.58 11.82 10.83
C PHE A 74 -2.79 12.42 9.65
N SER A 75 -2.94 11.86 8.45
CA SER A 75 -2.46 12.44 7.21
C SER A 75 -3.63 13.10 6.46
N TYR A 76 -3.42 14.33 5.98
CA TYR A 76 -4.48 15.11 5.35
C TYR A 76 -3.91 16.12 4.34
N PHE A 77 -4.79 16.72 3.58
CA PHE A 77 -4.54 17.90 2.76
C PHE A 77 -5.61 18.96 3.06
N THR A 78 -5.37 20.22 2.76
CA THR A 78 -6.29 21.32 3.11
C THR A 78 -7.10 21.82 1.92
N GLY A 79 -6.85 21.28 0.73
CA GLY A 79 -7.55 21.62 -0.50
C GLY A 79 -6.92 22.77 -1.28
N GLU A 80 -7.59 23.18 -2.33
CA GLU A 80 -7.11 24.15 -3.33
C GLU A 80 -7.12 25.60 -2.87
N GLY A 81 -7.58 25.92 -1.67
CA GLY A 81 -7.72 27.30 -1.18
C GLY A 81 -6.42 28.05 -1.00
N THR A 82 -5.29 27.36 -0.86
CA THR A 82 -3.96 27.94 -0.71
C THR A 82 -2.97 27.26 -1.67
N PRO A 83 -1.84 27.92 -2.03
CA PRO A 83 -0.85 27.36 -2.97
C PRO A 83 -0.22 26.03 -2.54
N ASP A 84 -0.16 25.76 -1.25
CA ASP A 84 0.40 24.58 -0.60
C ASP A 84 -0.65 23.65 -0.02
N GLY A 85 -1.94 23.99 -0.09
CA GLY A 85 -3.03 23.21 0.50
C GLY A 85 -3.20 21.81 -0.10
N GLU A 86 -2.77 21.62 -1.35
CA GLU A 86 -2.75 20.33 -2.04
C GLU A 86 -1.38 19.68 -1.90
N GLN A 87 -0.95 19.49 -0.63
CA GLN A 87 0.24 18.79 -0.21
C GLN A 87 -0.10 17.91 1.01
N VAL A 88 0.85 17.10 1.50
CA VAL A 88 0.61 16.22 2.64
C VAL A 88 0.95 16.91 3.95
N TYR A 89 -0.01 16.98 4.84
CA TYR A 89 0.11 17.46 6.20
C TYR A 89 -0.05 16.31 7.20
N PHE A 90 0.51 16.49 8.37
CA PHE A 90 0.33 15.57 9.49
C PHE A 90 -0.19 16.27 10.74
N ALA A 91 -1.01 15.55 11.49
CA ALA A 91 -1.40 15.91 12.85
C ALA A 91 -1.30 14.68 13.77
N LEU A 92 -0.95 14.89 15.03
CA LEU A 92 -0.95 13.86 16.07
C LEU A 92 -2.11 14.10 17.03
N SER A 93 -2.76 13.02 17.46
CA SER A 93 -3.73 13.10 18.54
C SER A 93 -3.05 13.43 19.86
N GLU A 94 -3.77 14.05 20.78
CA GLU A 94 -3.34 14.22 22.16
C GLU A 94 -3.51 12.90 22.92
N GLY A 95 -2.46 12.11 22.97
CA GLY A 95 -2.52 10.73 23.46
C GLY A 95 -3.49 9.89 22.62
N ASN A 96 -4.30 9.08 23.27
CA ASN A 96 -5.29 8.21 22.60
C ASN A 96 -6.66 8.90 22.40
N ASP A 97 -6.70 10.24 22.31
CA ASP A 97 -7.92 11.01 22.08
C ASP A 97 -8.09 11.36 20.59
N PRO A 98 -9.07 10.77 19.89
CA PRO A 98 -9.28 10.99 18.46
C PRO A 98 -9.98 12.32 18.13
N LEU A 99 -10.34 13.13 19.12
CA LEU A 99 -11.04 14.40 18.93
C LEU A 99 -10.14 15.64 19.07
N HIS A 100 -8.94 15.47 19.65
CA HIS A 100 -7.99 16.55 19.84
C HIS A 100 -6.69 16.29 19.10
N TRP A 101 -6.32 17.22 18.23
CA TRP A 101 -5.21 17.07 17.29
C TRP A 101 -4.25 18.25 17.36
N LYS A 102 -2.96 17.94 17.30
CA LYS A 102 -1.89 18.92 17.17
C LYS A 102 -1.27 18.81 15.77
N GLU A 103 -1.34 19.88 15.01
CA GLU A 103 -0.70 19.98 13.71
C GLU A 103 0.83 19.89 13.85
N LEU A 104 1.45 19.09 12.99
CA LEU A 104 2.90 18.97 12.93
C LEU A 104 3.49 20.02 11.97
N ASN A 105 4.81 20.16 12.00
CA ASN A 105 5.57 21.08 11.15
C ASN A 105 5.06 22.54 11.17
N GLY A 106 4.45 22.96 12.29
CA GLY A 106 3.89 24.31 12.43
C GLY A 106 2.75 24.63 11.45
N GLY A 107 1.95 23.63 11.09
CA GLY A 107 0.85 23.75 10.14
C GLY A 107 1.29 23.89 8.67
N LYS A 108 2.54 23.50 8.35
CA LYS A 108 3.07 23.46 6.99
C LYS A 108 3.08 22.02 6.47
N PRO A 109 3.11 21.81 5.14
CA PRO A 109 3.23 20.46 4.58
C PRO A 109 4.47 19.72 5.11
N VAL A 110 4.30 18.42 5.38
CA VAL A 110 5.40 17.52 5.73
C VAL A 110 6.01 16.92 4.47
N LEU A 111 5.18 16.62 3.46
CA LEU A 111 5.62 16.17 2.15
C LEU A 111 5.07 17.10 1.07
N THR A 112 5.94 17.50 0.15
CA THR A 112 5.61 18.36 -0.98
C THR A 112 5.90 17.62 -2.28
N SER A 113 4.90 17.52 -3.16
CA SER A 113 5.09 16.97 -4.49
C SER A 113 5.83 17.95 -5.40
N THR A 114 6.88 17.46 -6.03
CA THR A 114 7.67 18.20 -7.04
C THR A 114 7.55 17.62 -8.44
N MET A 115 6.85 16.49 -8.58
CA MET A 115 6.62 15.75 -9.82
C MET A 115 5.17 15.86 -10.27
N GLY A 116 4.87 15.42 -11.47
CA GLY A 116 3.52 15.39 -12.03
C GLY A 116 2.83 16.75 -12.01
N GLU A 117 1.64 16.82 -11.47
CA GLU A 117 0.85 18.06 -11.31
C GLU A 117 1.39 18.97 -10.20
N LYS A 118 2.38 18.54 -9.43
CA LYS A 118 3.00 19.28 -8.31
C LYS A 118 2.02 19.66 -7.21
N GLY A 119 1.01 18.83 -7.04
CA GLY A 119 0.04 18.84 -5.96
C GLY A 119 -0.45 17.44 -5.71
N VAL A 120 -0.88 17.15 -4.51
CA VAL A 120 -1.42 15.83 -4.16
C VAL A 120 -2.65 15.96 -3.27
N ARG A 121 -3.54 14.99 -3.42
CA ARG A 121 -4.78 14.90 -2.64
C ARG A 121 -4.94 13.48 -2.08
N ASP A 122 -5.85 13.35 -1.13
CA ASP A 122 -6.26 12.08 -0.53
C ASP A 122 -5.07 11.21 -0.07
N PRO A 123 -4.15 11.78 0.78
CA PRO A 123 -2.99 11.06 1.23
C PRO A 123 -3.39 9.86 2.10
N PHE A 124 -2.80 8.70 1.82
CA PHE A 124 -3.02 7.47 2.56
C PHE A 124 -1.70 6.87 3.04
N LEU A 125 -1.61 6.62 4.34
CA LEU A 125 -0.43 6.06 4.98
C LEU A 125 -0.61 4.56 5.21
N ILE A 126 0.35 3.76 4.74
CA ILE A 126 0.33 2.30 4.87
C ILE A 126 1.65 1.86 5.51
N ARG A 127 1.58 0.96 6.48
CA ARG A 127 2.75 0.25 7.01
C ARG A 127 3.00 -1.01 6.18
N SER A 128 4.28 -1.32 5.91
CA SER A 128 4.66 -2.56 5.23
C SER A 128 4.19 -3.79 6.02
N PRO A 129 3.93 -4.92 5.34
CA PRO A 129 3.58 -6.17 6.04
C PRO A 129 4.65 -6.66 7.02
N GLU A 130 5.91 -6.30 6.79
CA GLU A 130 7.05 -6.59 7.63
C GLU A 130 7.13 -5.68 8.86
N GLY A 131 6.46 -4.53 8.82
CA GLY A 131 6.44 -3.54 9.89
C GLY A 131 7.68 -2.66 9.96
N ASP A 132 8.57 -2.73 8.98
CA ASP A 132 9.87 -2.03 8.94
C ASP A 132 9.83 -0.72 8.16
N LYS A 133 8.76 -0.47 7.40
CA LYS A 133 8.60 0.70 6.55
C LYS A 133 7.17 1.24 6.54
N PHE A 134 7.07 2.48 6.13
CA PHE A 134 5.82 3.17 5.84
C PHE A 134 5.85 3.70 4.41
N TYR A 135 4.70 3.63 3.75
CA TYR A 135 4.47 4.22 2.45
C TYR A 135 3.38 5.27 2.56
N MET A 136 3.66 6.47 2.07
CA MET A 136 2.65 7.49 1.81
C MET A 136 2.31 7.45 0.34
N ILE A 137 1.04 7.25 0.01
CA ILE A 137 0.53 7.35 -1.34
C ILE A 137 -0.46 8.51 -1.41
N ALA A 138 -0.51 9.20 -2.54
CA ALA A 138 -1.46 10.29 -2.75
C ALA A 138 -1.78 10.45 -4.24
N THR A 139 -2.99 10.87 -4.56
CA THR A 139 -3.42 11.19 -5.92
C THR A 139 -2.60 12.36 -6.45
N ASP A 140 -2.04 12.24 -7.65
CA ASP A 140 -1.34 13.33 -8.35
C ASP A 140 -2.37 14.28 -8.96
N LEU A 141 -2.78 15.28 -8.19
CA LEU A 141 -3.81 16.24 -8.59
C LEU A 141 -3.56 17.61 -7.96
N LYS A 142 -3.59 18.65 -8.80
CA LYS A 142 -3.55 20.05 -8.37
C LYS A 142 -4.62 20.87 -9.07
N ILE A 143 -5.41 21.56 -8.29
CA ILE A 143 -6.47 22.49 -8.75
C ILE A 143 -6.09 23.94 -8.49
N ASN A 144 -5.35 24.21 -7.41
CA ASN A 144 -4.87 25.56 -7.14
C ASN A 144 -4.01 26.07 -8.30
N GLY A 145 -4.40 27.18 -8.89
CA GLY A 145 -3.72 27.83 -9.99
C GLY A 145 -4.47 27.77 -11.32
N ASP A 146 -5.01 26.64 -11.74
CA ASP A 146 -5.82 26.54 -12.95
C ASP A 146 -7.33 26.51 -12.72
N TRP A 147 -7.77 26.06 -11.53
CA TRP A 147 -9.18 25.99 -11.10
C TRP A 147 -10.08 25.20 -12.07
N ASN A 148 -9.48 24.28 -12.85
CA ASN A 148 -10.16 23.57 -13.91
C ASN A 148 -10.46 22.11 -13.54
N TRP A 149 -11.56 21.89 -12.84
CA TRP A 149 -12.02 20.58 -12.44
C TRP A 149 -12.38 19.68 -13.64
N ASP A 150 -12.88 20.24 -14.75
CA ASP A 150 -13.17 19.44 -15.94
C ASP A 150 -11.88 18.86 -16.55
N ARG A 151 -10.81 19.66 -16.62
CA ARG A 151 -9.49 19.19 -17.02
C ARG A 151 -9.00 18.09 -16.08
N ALA A 152 -9.06 18.32 -14.77
CA ALA A 152 -8.60 17.37 -13.77
C ALA A 152 -9.32 16.01 -13.88
N GLN A 153 -10.64 16.02 -14.10
CA GLN A 153 -11.45 14.81 -14.22
C GLN A 153 -11.29 14.08 -15.55
N ARG A 154 -10.93 14.77 -16.64
CA ARG A 154 -10.91 14.19 -17.99
C ARG A 154 -9.53 14.02 -18.58
N GLN A 155 -8.56 14.80 -18.11
CA GLN A 155 -7.21 14.92 -18.66
C GLN A 155 -6.16 15.01 -17.56
N GLY A 156 -6.50 14.67 -16.32
CA GLY A 156 -5.60 14.67 -15.16
C GLY A 156 -4.56 13.56 -15.23
N SER A 157 -3.77 13.48 -14.19
CA SER A 157 -2.73 12.46 -14.07
C SER A 157 -3.34 11.05 -13.99
N ARG A 158 -2.60 10.06 -14.46
CA ARG A 158 -2.90 8.63 -14.33
C ARG A 158 -1.97 7.95 -13.33
N SER A 159 -1.31 8.76 -12.53
CA SER A 159 -0.29 8.32 -11.58
C SER A 159 -0.66 8.71 -10.16
N ILE A 160 -0.12 7.97 -9.23
CA ILE A 160 -0.06 8.34 -7.82
C ILE A 160 1.36 8.73 -7.43
N MET A 161 1.48 9.57 -6.42
CA MET A 161 2.76 9.86 -5.78
C MET A 161 2.99 8.91 -4.63
N VAL A 162 4.24 8.44 -4.49
CA VAL A 162 4.64 7.49 -3.44
C VAL A 162 5.90 8.02 -2.75
N TRP A 163 5.90 8.02 -1.43
CA TRP A 163 7.06 8.25 -0.57
C TRP A 163 7.24 7.05 0.36
N GLU A 164 8.47 6.79 0.74
CA GLU A 164 8.85 5.72 1.67
C GLU A 164 9.57 6.30 2.89
N SER A 165 9.30 5.76 4.08
CA SER A 165 9.98 6.09 5.31
C SER A 165 10.10 4.86 6.21
N SER A 166 11.16 4.78 7.01
CA SER A 166 11.31 3.78 8.06
C SER A 166 10.87 4.26 9.44
N ASP A 167 10.65 5.57 9.62
CA ASP A 167 10.44 6.19 10.94
C ASP A 167 9.36 7.27 10.97
N LEU A 168 8.69 7.56 9.83
CA LEU A 168 7.71 8.64 9.64
C LEU A 168 8.28 10.07 9.77
N LEU A 169 9.57 10.21 10.00
CA LEU A 169 10.27 11.50 10.13
C LEU A 169 11.13 11.80 8.90
N ASN A 170 11.86 10.79 8.44
CA ASN A 170 12.74 10.87 7.30
C ASN A 170 12.11 10.15 6.10
N TRP A 171 11.81 10.90 5.06
CA TRP A 171 11.15 10.38 3.86
C TRP A 171 12.13 10.32 2.70
N ILE A 172 12.15 9.20 1.98
CA ILE A 172 12.93 9.06 0.75
C ILE A 172 12.26 9.90 -0.35
N GLU A 173 13.06 10.31 -1.34
CA GLU A 173 12.57 11.05 -2.48
C GLU A 173 11.35 10.39 -3.11
N GLN A 174 10.39 11.24 -3.48
CA GLN A 174 9.13 10.78 -4.08
C GLN A 174 9.35 10.02 -5.39
N SER A 175 8.46 9.09 -5.67
CA SER A 175 8.31 8.46 -6.97
C SER A 175 6.91 8.66 -7.52
N MET A 176 6.81 8.69 -8.85
CA MET A 176 5.54 8.76 -9.58
C MET A 176 5.26 7.40 -10.20
N VAL A 177 4.13 6.79 -9.87
CA VAL A 177 3.74 5.45 -10.31
C VAL A 177 2.46 5.54 -11.13
N GLU A 178 2.52 5.17 -12.41
CA GLU A 178 1.32 5.06 -13.26
C GLU A 178 0.50 3.85 -12.82
N VAL A 179 -0.75 4.07 -12.45
CA VAL A 179 -1.66 3.04 -11.93
C VAL A 179 -2.91 2.85 -12.79
N SER A 180 -3.15 3.76 -13.75
CA SER A 180 -4.28 3.69 -14.68
C SER A 180 -3.76 3.68 -16.12
N PRO A 181 -4.10 2.66 -16.95
CA PRO A 181 -3.73 2.66 -18.36
C PRO A 181 -4.52 3.72 -19.12
N ALA A 182 -4.02 4.17 -20.29
CA ALA A 182 -4.59 5.26 -21.05
C ALA A 182 -6.08 5.09 -21.38
N GLU A 183 -6.51 3.87 -21.64
CA GLU A 183 -7.89 3.50 -21.95
C GLU A 183 -8.83 3.47 -20.75
N ALA A 184 -8.31 3.44 -19.54
CA ALA A 184 -9.11 3.42 -18.31
C ALA A 184 -9.41 4.83 -17.76
N GLY A 185 -8.71 5.85 -18.25
CA GLY A 185 -8.87 7.24 -17.80
C GLY A 185 -7.92 7.64 -16.67
N ASN A 186 -8.24 8.72 -15.97
CA ASN A 186 -7.42 9.30 -14.91
C ASN A 186 -7.51 8.54 -13.59
N THR A 187 -6.59 8.78 -12.68
CA THR A 187 -6.63 8.32 -11.28
C THR A 187 -7.44 9.27 -10.42
#